data_8b80e7d383a8c8fe6057b7d88eba60dd
#
_entry.id   8b80e7d383a8c8fe6057b7d88eba60dd
#
_cell.length_a   1.000
_cell.length_b   1.000
_cell.length_c   1.000
_cell.angle_alpha   90.00
_cell.angle_beta   90.00
_cell.angle_gamma   90.00
#
_symmetry.space_group_name_H-M   'P 1'
#
loop_
_entity.id
_entity.type
_entity.pdbx_description
1 polymer ?
#
loop_
_entity_poly.entity_id
_entity_poly.type
_entity_poly.pdbx_seq_one_letter_code
_entity_poly.pdbx_strand_id
1 'polypeptide(L)'
;MKTPRLTDTTLRDGSHPMRHQFTRQQVAAIVQALDRAGVPVIEVSHGDGLAGSSLQYGFSHTSEFDLIETARSNAERARIAALMLPGIGTRRELKEAAARGVQIVRIATQCTEADISEQHFGLAKELGLETVGFLMMAHMRSPEELVEQARLMEAYGADCVYIVDSAGAMLPQDAAARVRSLKAALSVQVGFHAHNNLGLGVANTLAALEAGADQIDGCLRGLGAGAGNAATELLAAVLDRLGMNP
;
A
#
# COMPACT_ATOMS: atom_id res chain seq x y z
N MET A 1 -7.81 20.88 -4.82
CA MET A 1 -7.12 19.58 -4.94
C MET A 1 -8.18 18.49 -5.20
N LYS A 2 -7.84 17.41 -5.89
CA LYS A 2 -8.75 16.27 -6.11
C LYS A 2 -8.75 15.40 -4.86
N THR A 3 -9.91 14.81 -4.51
CA THR A 3 -10.00 13.83 -3.42
C THR A 3 -9.09 12.62 -3.73
N PRO A 4 -8.15 12.29 -2.84
CA PRO A 4 -7.27 11.14 -3.04
C PRO A 4 -8.00 9.83 -2.76
N ARG A 5 -7.52 8.73 -3.34
CA ARG A 5 -7.96 7.40 -2.93
C ARG A 5 -7.17 6.96 -1.68
N LEU A 6 -7.85 6.75 -0.59
CA LEU A 6 -7.27 6.25 0.66
C LEU A 6 -7.22 4.71 0.64
N THR A 7 -6.07 4.12 0.94
CA THR A 7 -5.93 2.69 1.23
C THR A 7 -5.62 2.52 2.72
N ASP A 8 -6.44 1.74 3.42
CA ASP A 8 -6.11 1.34 4.78
C ASP A 8 -5.28 0.06 4.76
N THR A 9 -4.10 0.11 5.38
CA THR A 9 -3.13 -0.99 5.40
C THR A 9 -3.00 -1.64 6.78
N THR A 10 -3.97 -1.44 7.67
CA THR A 10 -4.00 -2.00 9.03
C THR A 10 -3.88 -3.53 9.03
N LEU A 11 -4.57 -4.20 8.09
CA LEU A 11 -4.60 -5.65 7.99
C LEU A 11 -3.44 -6.23 7.15
N ARG A 12 -2.51 -5.40 6.73
CA ARG A 12 -1.25 -5.81 6.10
C ARG A 12 -0.06 -5.29 6.90
N ASP A 13 0.26 -3.98 6.80
CA ASP A 13 1.40 -3.36 7.49
C ASP A 13 1.21 -3.36 9.01
N GLY A 14 0.00 -3.05 9.46
CA GLY A 14 -0.37 -3.12 10.87
C GLY A 14 -0.32 -4.53 11.46
N SER A 15 -0.12 -5.58 10.66
CA SER A 15 0.07 -6.93 11.16
C SER A 15 1.46 -7.14 11.78
N HIS A 16 2.47 -6.35 11.43
CA HIS A 16 3.82 -6.44 12.00
C HIS A 16 3.83 -6.26 13.54
N PRO A 17 3.34 -5.14 14.11
CA PRO A 17 3.29 -5.00 15.57
C PRO A 17 2.35 -6.00 16.24
N MET A 18 1.37 -6.54 15.49
CA MET A 18 0.49 -7.61 15.95
C MET A 18 1.11 -9.01 15.79
N ARG A 19 2.37 -9.11 15.37
CA ARG A 19 3.09 -10.36 15.12
C ARG A 19 2.32 -11.32 14.20
N HIS A 20 1.59 -10.77 13.23
CA HIS A 20 0.76 -11.49 12.27
C HIS A 20 -0.33 -12.38 12.92
N GLN A 21 -0.85 -11.97 14.09
CA GLN A 21 -1.79 -12.76 14.88
C GLN A 21 -3.26 -12.33 14.70
N PHE A 22 -3.62 -11.70 13.59
CA PHE A 22 -5.02 -11.40 13.31
C PHE A 22 -5.85 -12.68 13.14
N THR A 23 -7.01 -12.67 13.79
CA THR A 23 -8.04 -13.72 13.62
C THR A 23 -9.06 -13.31 12.56
N ARG A 24 -9.80 -14.27 12.00
CA ARG A 24 -10.91 -13.99 11.08
C ARG A 24 -11.94 -13.03 11.69
N GLN A 25 -12.25 -13.18 12.98
CA GLN A 25 -13.22 -12.32 13.66
C GLN A 25 -12.73 -10.85 13.72
N GLN A 26 -11.45 -10.62 14.02
CA GLN A 26 -10.85 -9.28 14.03
C GLN A 26 -10.84 -8.67 12.63
N VAL A 27 -10.44 -9.45 11.62
CA VAL A 27 -10.46 -9.00 10.22
C VAL A 27 -11.86 -8.61 9.78
N ALA A 28 -12.87 -9.44 10.04
CA ALA A 28 -14.27 -9.13 9.71
C ALA A 28 -14.73 -7.82 10.37
N ALA A 29 -14.45 -7.64 11.66
CA ALA A 29 -14.86 -6.44 12.40
C ALA A 29 -14.17 -5.17 11.88
N ILE A 30 -12.86 -5.23 11.58
CA ILE A 30 -12.09 -4.10 11.05
C ILE A 30 -12.57 -3.75 9.64
N VAL A 31 -12.72 -4.73 8.76
CA VAL A 31 -13.20 -4.52 7.38
C VAL A 31 -14.59 -3.88 7.38
N GLN A 32 -15.53 -4.41 8.15
CA GLN A 32 -16.89 -3.83 8.27
C GLN A 32 -16.86 -2.38 8.78
N ALA A 33 -15.96 -2.07 9.73
CA ALA A 33 -15.84 -0.71 10.26
C ALA A 33 -15.27 0.25 9.21
N LEU A 34 -14.20 -0.14 8.52
CA LEU A 34 -13.58 0.67 7.45
C LEU A 34 -14.52 0.84 6.25
N ASP A 35 -15.21 -0.22 5.83
CA ASP A 35 -16.18 -0.17 4.73
C ASP A 35 -17.36 0.75 5.04
N ARG A 36 -17.92 0.67 6.26
CA ARG A 36 -18.98 1.61 6.72
C ARG A 36 -18.48 3.05 6.79
N ALA A 37 -17.22 3.26 7.17
CA ALA A 37 -16.59 4.59 7.20
C ALA A 37 -16.31 5.15 5.80
N GLY A 38 -16.46 4.34 4.73
CA GLY A 38 -16.27 4.78 3.35
C GLY A 38 -14.84 4.62 2.83
N VAL A 39 -13.96 3.91 3.54
CA VAL A 39 -12.59 3.65 3.06
C VAL A 39 -12.66 2.83 1.76
N PRO A 40 -12.12 3.34 0.63
CA PRO A 40 -12.34 2.72 -0.66
C PRO A 40 -11.49 1.47 -0.93
N VAL A 41 -10.35 1.33 -0.24
CA VAL A 41 -9.44 0.18 -0.40
C VAL A 41 -8.94 -0.30 0.96
N ILE A 42 -8.97 -1.61 1.17
CA ILE A 42 -8.45 -2.27 2.37
C ILE A 42 -7.42 -3.30 1.95
N GLU A 43 -6.18 -3.16 2.41
CA GLU A 43 -5.09 -4.09 2.11
C GLU A 43 -5.01 -5.19 3.14
N VAL A 44 -5.04 -6.46 2.70
CA VAL A 44 -5.07 -7.65 3.56
C VAL A 44 -4.09 -8.69 3.06
N SER A 45 -3.06 -8.97 3.84
CA SER A 45 -2.12 -10.09 3.65
C SER A 45 -1.24 -10.24 4.88
N HIS A 46 -0.23 -11.08 4.82
CA HIS A 46 0.89 -11.02 5.78
C HIS A 46 1.59 -9.64 5.68
N GLY A 47 2.27 -9.19 6.73
CA GLY A 47 3.01 -7.92 6.71
C GLY A 47 3.98 -7.79 5.55
N ASP A 48 4.68 -8.87 5.25
CA ASP A 48 5.61 -9.00 4.12
C ASP A 48 4.94 -9.47 2.82
N GLY A 49 3.61 -9.34 2.73
CA GLY A 49 2.84 -9.67 1.54
C GLY A 49 2.50 -11.15 1.41
N LEU A 50 1.99 -11.52 0.25
CA LEU A 50 1.61 -12.89 -0.09
C LEU A 50 2.81 -13.85 0.07
N ALA A 51 2.59 -15.00 0.69
CA ALA A 51 3.59 -16.00 1.11
C ALA A 51 4.58 -15.52 2.20
N GLY A 52 4.37 -14.37 2.82
CA GLY A 52 5.21 -13.86 3.89
C GLY A 52 5.22 -14.73 5.15
N SER A 53 4.16 -15.50 5.40
CA SER A 53 4.06 -16.38 6.58
C SER A 53 5.13 -17.48 6.54
N SER A 54 6.22 -17.29 7.28
CA SER A 54 7.39 -18.16 7.22
C SER A 54 8.20 -18.11 8.53
N LEU A 55 9.19 -18.99 8.63
CA LEU A 55 10.14 -18.98 9.76
C LEU A 55 10.94 -17.64 9.81
N GLN A 56 11.23 -17.06 8.65
CA GLN A 56 12.02 -15.83 8.55
C GLN A 56 11.24 -14.59 8.97
N TYR A 57 9.97 -14.48 8.55
CA TYR A 57 9.15 -13.27 8.72
C TYR A 57 8.09 -13.42 9.82
N GLY A 58 7.97 -14.59 10.42
CA GLY A 58 6.95 -14.95 11.40
C GLY A 58 5.76 -15.64 10.76
N PHE A 59 5.17 -16.57 11.51
CA PHE A 59 3.98 -17.30 11.05
C PHE A 59 2.71 -16.51 11.37
N SER A 60 1.81 -16.41 10.41
CA SER A 60 0.46 -15.92 10.62
C SER A 60 -0.35 -16.90 11.49
N HIS A 61 -1.16 -16.36 12.41
CA HIS A 61 -2.11 -17.14 13.17
C HIS A 61 -3.18 -17.79 12.29
N THR A 62 -3.68 -17.03 11.32
CA THR A 62 -4.67 -17.47 10.33
C THR A 62 -4.04 -17.40 8.95
N SER A 63 -4.33 -18.38 8.09
CA SER A 63 -3.89 -18.34 6.70
C SER A 63 -4.27 -17.00 6.04
N GLU A 64 -3.33 -16.38 5.32
CA GLU A 64 -3.58 -15.12 4.61
C GLU A 64 -4.73 -15.23 3.61
N PHE A 65 -4.89 -16.39 2.96
CA PHE A 65 -5.99 -16.63 2.04
C PHE A 65 -7.36 -16.69 2.76
N ASP A 66 -7.39 -17.20 3.96
CA ASP A 66 -8.60 -17.19 4.81
C ASP A 66 -8.91 -15.76 5.29
N LEU A 67 -7.89 -14.94 5.56
CA LEU A 67 -8.07 -13.53 5.93
C LEU A 67 -8.58 -12.72 4.73
N ILE A 68 -8.04 -12.96 3.54
CA ILE A 68 -8.49 -12.33 2.28
C ILE A 68 -9.95 -12.67 1.99
N GLU A 69 -10.32 -13.94 2.06
CA GLU A 69 -11.71 -14.41 1.86
C GLU A 69 -12.66 -13.80 2.90
N THR A 70 -12.21 -13.75 4.17
CA THR A 70 -12.97 -13.10 5.24
C THR A 70 -13.16 -11.61 4.95
N ALA A 71 -12.10 -10.91 4.54
CA ALA A 71 -12.17 -9.50 4.19
C ALA A 71 -13.14 -9.27 3.02
N ARG A 72 -13.01 -10.04 1.94
CA ARG A 72 -13.88 -9.93 0.76
C ARG A 72 -15.34 -10.16 1.10
N SER A 73 -15.63 -11.15 1.96
CA SER A 73 -17.01 -11.49 2.36
C SER A 73 -17.66 -10.46 3.29
N ASN A 74 -16.86 -9.57 3.89
CA ASN A 74 -17.32 -8.54 4.83
C ASN A 74 -17.19 -7.11 4.29
N ALA A 75 -16.67 -6.93 3.08
CA ALA A 75 -16.62 -5.65 2.38
C ALA A 75 -17.77 -5.58 1.36
N GLU A 76 -18.61 -4.55 1.48
CA GLU A 76 -19.71 -4.28 0.54
C GLU A 76 -19.27 -3.36 -0.60
N ARG A 77 -18.50 -2.31 -0.27
CA ARG A 77 -18.04 -1.25 -1.19
C ARG A 77 -16.55 -1.23 -1.37
N ALA A 78 -15.79 -1.44 -0.28
CA ALA A 78 -14.35 -1.41 -0.32
C ALA A 78 -13.77 -2.52 -1.19
N ARG A 79 -12.75 -2.18 -1.96
CA ARG A 79 -11.97 -3.14 -2.75
C ARG A 79 -10.86 -3.75 -1.87
N ILE A 80 -10.61 -5.03 -2.06
CA ILE A 80 -9.56 -5.74 -1.31
C ILE A 80 -8.27 -5.73 -2.13
N ALA A 81 -7.21 -5.23 -1.48
CA ALA A 81 -5.85 -5.23 -2.01
C ALA A 81 -4.97 -6.24 -1.27
N ALA A 82 -3.91 -6.72 -1.92
CA ALA A 82 -2.87 -7.51 -1.28
C ALA A 82 -1.49 -7.06 -1.76
N LEU A 83 -0.51 -7.09 -0.84
CA LEU A 83 0.90 -6.83 -1.15
C LEU A 83 1.55 -8.09 -1.70
N MET A 84 2.47 -7.93 -2.64
CA MET A 84 3.30 -8.99 -3.19
C MET A 84 4.72 -8.50 -3.42
N LEU A 85 5.68 -9.21 -2.83
CA LEU A 85 7.10 -8.94 -3.06
C LEU A 85 7.68 -10.01 -4.00
N PRO A 86 8.31 -9.62 -5.12
CA PRO A 86 9.11 -10.54 -5.93
C PRO A 86 10.13 -11.29 -5.07
N GLY A 87 10.19 -12.61 -5.23
CA GLY A 87 11.06 -13.48 -4.43
C GLY A 87 10.43 -14.04 -3.15
N ILE A 88 9.31 -13.48 -2.66
CA ILE A 88 8.51 -14.03 -1.55
C ILE A 88 7.23 -14.62 -2.13
N GLY A 89 6.35 -13.78 -2.67
CA GLY A 89 5.15 -14.23 -3.35
C GLY A 89 5.45 -14.77 -4.75
N THR A 90 4.77 -15.83 -5.14
CA THR A 90 4.93 -16.44 -6.45
C THR A 90 3.64 -16.36 -7.28
N ARG A 91 3.72 -16.83 -8.52
CA ARG A 91 2.57 -16.95 -9.43
C ARG A 91 1.40 -17.72 -8.80
N ARG A 92 1.69 -18.73 -7.95
CA ARG A 92 0.67 -19.54 -7.30
C ARG A 92 -0.12 -18.71 -6.29
N GLU A 93 0.57 -17.99 -5.43
CA GLU A 93 -0.05 -17.18 -4.38
C GLU A 93 -0.88 -16.04 -4.98
N LEU A 94 -0.40 -15.41 -6.06
CA LEU A 94 -1.17 -14.35 -6.72
C LEU A 94 -2.46 -14.90 -7.36
N LYS A 95 -2.41 -16.05 -8.01
CA LYS A 95 -3.61 -16.72 -8.57
C LYS A 95 -4.60 -17.10 -7.47
N GLU A 96 -4.11 -17.66 -6.37
CA GLU A 96 -4.95 -18.02 -5.23
C GLU A 96 -5.60 -16.79 -4.59
N ALA A 97 -4.84 -15.71 -4.38
CA ALA A 97 -5.36 -14.45 -3.83
C ALA A 97 -6.44 -13.84 -4.74
N ALA A 98 -6.22 -13.82 -6.05
CA ALA A 98 -7.22 -13.37 -7.01
C ALA A 98 -8.50 -14.22 -6.97
N ALA A 99 -8.38 -15.54 -6.90
CA ALA A 99 -9.51 -16.47 -6.77
C ALA A 99 -10.28 -16.26 -5.45
N ARG A 100 -9.62 -15.78 -4.38
CA ARG A 100 -10.23 -15.43 -3.09
C ARG A 100 -10.79 -14.02 -3.01
N GLY A 101 -10.69 -13.24 -4.09
CA GLY A 101 -11.34 -11.94 -4.21
C GLY A 101 -10.45 -10.72 -4.03
N VAL A 102 -9.13 -10.86 -4.11
CA VAL A 102 -8.23 -9.72 -4.31
C VAL A 102 -8.54 -9.06 -5.66
N GLN A 103 -8.66 -7.76 -5.66
CA GLN A 103 -8.99 -6.94 -6.82
C GLN A 103 -7.85 -5.99 -7.21
N ILE A 104 -6.93 -5.75 -6.27
CA ILE A 104 -5.77 -4.86 -6.44
C ILE A 104 -4.54 -5.62 -5.92
N VAL A 105 -3.50 -5.73 -6.73
CA VAL A 105 -2.21 -6.22 -6.25
C VAL A 105 -1.21 -5.08 -6.19
N ARG A 106 -0.50 -4.98 -5.07
CA ARG A 106 0.53 -3.98 -4.81
C ARG A 106 1.89 -4.69 -4.86
N ILE A 107 2.63 -4.48 -5.94
CA ILE A 107 3.90 -5.15 -6.23
C ILE A 107 5.04 -4.27 -5.74
N ALA A 108 5.76 -4.73 -4.72
CA ALA A 108 6.77 -3.95 -4.01
C ALA A 108 8.18 -4.45 -4.32
N THR A 109 9.05 -3.53 -4.72
CA THR A 109 10.48 -3.76 -4.89
C THR A 109 11.27 -2.72 -4.11
N GLN A 110 12.56 -2.95 -3.90
CA GLN A 110 13.45 -1.86 -3.53
C GLN A 110 13.44 -0.78 -4.62
N CYS A 111 13.67 0.45 -4.23
CA CYS A 111 13.62 1.61 -5.14
C CYS A 111 14.71 1.61 -6.24
N THR A 112 15.52 0.58 -6.31
CA THR A 112 16.58 0.36 -7.31
C THR A 112 16.36 -0.90 -8.15
N GLU A 113 15.28 -1.63 -7.94
CA GLU A 113 15.08 -3.00 -8.44
C GLU A 113 13.70 -3.18 -9.09
N ALA A 114 13.17 -2.14 -9.74
CA ALA A 114 11.86 -2.21 -10.37
C ALA A 114 11.80 -3.27 -11.49
N ASP A 115 12.92 -3.57 -12.13
CA ASP A 115 13.06 -4.55 -13.23
C ASP A 115 12.62 -5.96 -12.82
N ILE A 116 12.84 -6.37 -11.56
CA ILE A 116 12.43 -7.72 -11.10
C ILE A 116 10.91 -7.91 -11.03
N SER A 117 10.13 -6.84 -11.16
CA SER A 117 8.66 -6.86 -11.04
C SER A 117 7.92 -7.12 -12.36
N GLU A 118 8.59 -7.09 -13.52
CA GLU A 118 7.97 -7.17 -14.85
C GLU A 118 6.99 -8.36 -14.98
N GLN A 119 7.47 -9.57 -14.67
CA GLN A 119 6.63 -10.78 -14.76
C GLN A 119 5.43 -10.77 -13.79
N HIS A 120 5.55 -10.05 -12.65
CA HIS A 120 4.48 -9.95 -11.66
C HIS A 120 3.38 -9.02 -12.15
N PHE A 121 3.74 -7.88 -12.77
CA PHE A 121 2.79 -7.00 -13.44
C PHE A 121 2.08 -7.71 -14.59
N GLY A 122 2.82 -8.40 -15.46
CA GLY A 122 2.24 -9.17 -16.56
C GLY A 122 1.19 -10.18 -16.08
N LEU A 123 1.53 -10.98 -15.06
CA LEU A 123 0.61 -11.95 -14.49
C LEU A 123 -0.62 -11.28 -13.84
N ALA A 124 -0.44 -10.18 -13.14
CA ALA A 124 -1.55 -9.46 -12.50
C ALA A 124 -2.54 -8.92 -13.55
N LYS A 125 -2.03 -8.39 -14.67
CA LYS A 125 -2.85 -7.97 -15.80
C LYS A 125 -3.60 -9.13 -16.47
N GLU A 126 -2.95 -10.29 -16.65
CA GLU A 126 -3.60 -11.52 -17.13
C GLU A 126 -4.78 -11.95 -16.24
N LEU A 127 -4.67 -11.71 -14.93
CA LEU A 127 -5.72 -12.01 -13.94
C LEU A 127 -6.78 -10.91 -13.83
N GLY A 128 -6.66 -9.81 -14.58
CA GLY A 128 -7.60 -8.68 -14.55
C GLY A 128 -7.54 -7.84 -13.27
N LEU A 129 -6.42 -7.88 -12.54
CA LEU A 129 -6.22 -7.10 -11.33
C LEU A 129 -5.79 -5.67 -11.65
N GLU A 130 -6.23 -4.70 -10.84
CA GLU A 130 -5.58 -3.40 -10.78
C GLU A 130 -4.17 -3.58 -10.19
N THR A 131 -3.20 -2.91 -10.79
CA THR A 131 -1.79 -3.08 -10.48
C THR A 131 -1.18 -1.82 -9.92
N VAL A 132 -0.55 -1.92 -8.76
CA VAL A 132 0.12 -0.81 -8.09
C VAL A 132 1.57 -1.19 -7.85
N GLY A 133 2.49 -0.34 -8.29
CA GLY A 133 3.92 -0.49 -8.04
C GLY A 133 4.34 0.23 -6.76
N PHE A 134 5.24 -0.37 -5.99
CA PHE A 134 5.81 0.19 -4.76
C PHE A 134 7.31 0.30 -4.88
N LEU A 135 7.84 1.52 -4.78
CA LEU A 135 9.27 1.80 -4.66
C LEU A 135 9.62 1.97 -3.18
N MET A 136 10.02 0.86 -2.54
CA MET A 136 10.40 0.84 -1.12
C MET A 136 11.74 1.54 -0.89
N MET A 137 11.99 2.03 0.34
CA MET A 137 13.22 2.75 0.72
C MET A 137 13.50 3.97 -0.14
N ALA A 138 12.46 4.64 -0.64
CA ALA A 138 12.57 5.75 -1.59
C ALA A 138 13.36 6.96 -1.06
N HIS A 139 13.54 7.08 0.27
CA HIS A 139 14.37 8.11 0.88
C HIS A 139 15.87 7.99 0.49
N MET A 140 16.31 6.79 0.06
CA MET A 140 17.70 6.50 -0.31
C MET A 140 18.10 7.01 -1.71
N ARG A 141 17.14 7.48 -2.51
CA ARG A 141 17.37 7.88 -3.90
C ARG A 141 16.86 9.28 -4.19
N SER A 142 17.49 9.92 -5.16
CA SER A 142 17.03 11.21 -5.67
C SER A 142 15.69 11.08 -6.38
N PRO A 143 14.93 12.17 -6.53
CA PRO A 143 13.70 12.17 -7.33
C PRO A 143 13.90 11.66 -8.76
N GLU A 144 15.02 12.00 -9.40
CA GLU A 144 15.35 11.63 -10.78
C GLU A 144 15.58 10.10 -10.90
N GLU A 145 16.35 9.52 -9.99
CA GLU A 145 16.59 8.06 -9.94
C GLU A 145 15.28 7.29 -9.71
N LEU A 146 14.38 7.82 -8.87
CA LEU A 146 13.06 7.22 -8.64
C LEU A 146 12.17 7.30 -9.89
N VAL A 147 12.26 8.36 -10.69
CA VAL A 147 11.54 8.46 -11.97
C VAL A 147 11.96 7.37 -12.94
N GLU A 148 13.25 7.03 -13.03
CA GLU A 148 13.74 5.94 -13.88
C GLU A 148 13.09 4.61 -13.50
N GLN A 149 13.07 4.28 -12.21
CA GLN A 149 12.44 3.05 -11.70
C GLN A 149 10.91 3.05 -11.87
N ALA A 150 10.29 4.19 -11.64
CA ALA A 150 8.84 4.32 -11.79
C ALA A 150 8.39 4.14 -13.25
N ARG A 151 9.18 4.62 -14.22
CA ARG A 151 8.92 4.39 -15.65
C ARG A 151 8.98 2.92 -16.05
N LEU A 152 9.85 2.13 -15.42
CA LEU A 152 9.87 0.69 -15.63
C LEU A 152 8.55 0.06 -15.16
N MET A 153 8.09 0.41 -13.94
CA MET A 153 6.81 -0.10 -13.44
C MET A 153 5.62 0.34 -14.32
N GLU A 154 5.61 1.60 -14.78
CA GLU A 154 4.60 2.08 -15.74
C GLU A 154 4.63 1.28 -17.05
N ALA A 155 5.81 1.04 -17.61
CA ALA A 155 5.98 0.25 -18.84
C ALA A 155 5.54 -1.21 -18.67
N TYR A 156 5.68 -1.77 -17.48
CA TYR A 156 5.22 -3.13 -17.13
C TYR A 156 3.70 -3.19 -16.90
N GLY A 157 3.02 -2.05 -16.85
CA GLY A 157 1.57 -1.95 -16.77
C GLY A 157 1.03 -1.57 -15.40
N ALA A 158 1.81 -0.87 -14.56
CA ALA A 158 1.28 -0.29 -13.33
C ALA A 158 0.19 0.74 -13.63
N ASP A 159 -0.93 0.69 -12.90
CA ASP A 159 -1.98 1.71 -12.93
C ASP A 159 -1.67 2.87 -11.98
N CYS A 160 -0.80 2.62 -10.99
CA CYS A 160 -0.30 3.59 -10.04
C CYS A 160 1.11 3.21 -9.57
N VAL A 161 1.97 4.19 -9.29
CA VAL A 161 3.29 3.96 -8.68
C VAL A 161 3.39 4.74 -7.38
N TYR A 162 3.74 4.05 -6.30
CA TYR A 162 3.90 4.61 -4.97
C TYR A 162 5.35 4.92 -4.63
N ILE A 163 5.55 6.06 -4.01
CA ILE A 163 6.75 6.38 -3.25
C ILE A 163 6.53 5.92 -1.81
N VAL A 164 7.44 5.09 -1.30
CA VAL A 164 7.34 4.52 0.04
C VAL A 164 8.48 5.04 0.91
N ASP A 165 8.14 5.85 1.91
CA ASP A 165 9.07 6.27 2.96
C ASP A 165 9.18 5.16 4.02
N SER A 166 9.82 4.06 3.65
CA SER A 166 9.92 2.86 4.51
C SER A 166 10.64 3.10 5.82
N ALA A 167 11.54 4.08 5.87
CA ALA A 167 12.26 4.43 7.09
C ALA A 167 11.56 5.52 7.91
N GLY A 168 10.50 6.16 7.39
CA GLY A 168 9.88 7.32 8.01
C GLY A 168 10.86 8.47 8.23
N ALA A 169 11.80 8.64 7.29
CA ALA A 169 12.95 9.54 7.39
C ALA A 169 12.84 10.79 6.50
N MET A 170 11.83 10.87 5.66
CA MET A 170 11.60 12.04 4.81
C MET A 170 11.07 13.22 5.62
N LEU A 171 11.48 14.42 5.22
CA LEU A 171 10.81 15.66 5.58
C LEU A 171 9.68 15.97 4.58
N PRO A 172 8.72 16.85 4.90
CA PRO A 172 7.61 17.16 3.98
C PRO A 172 8.06 17.63 2.61
N GLN A 173 9.12 18.43 2.53
CA GLN A 173 9.69 18.87 1.26
C GLN A 173 10.29 17.73 0.43
N ASP A 174 10.83 16.69 1.09
CA ASP A 174 11.42 15.51 0.42
C ASP A 174 10.33 14.66 -0.21
N ALA A 175 9.24 14.42 0.54
CA ALA A 175 8.05 13.73 0.05
C ALA A 175 7.43 14.48 -1.14
N ALA A 176 7.22 15.79 -1.00
CA ALA A 176 6.66 16.63 -2.05
C ALA A 176 7.53 16.69 -3.32
N ALA A 177 8.86 16.75 -3.19
CA ALA A 177 9.76 16.78 -4.34
C ALA A 177 9.66 15.48 -5.16
N ARG A 178 9.69 14.33 -4.49
CA ARG A 178 9.60 13.01 -5.15
C ARG A 178 8.26 12.82 -5.85
N VAL A 179 7.15 13.17 -5.19
CA VAL A 179 5.82 13.09 -5.80
C VAL A 179 5.72 13.99 -7.01
N ARG A 180 6.16 15.26 -6.93
CA ARG A 180 6.15 16.17 -8.09
C ARG A 180 6.95 15.62 -9.27
N SER A 181 8.12 15.04 -9.03
CA SER A 181 8.95 14.47 -10.09
C SER A 181 8.26 13.28 -10.78
N LEU A 182 7.66 12.39 -10.03
CA LEU A 182 6.89 11.29 -10.61
C LEU A 182 5.66 11.79 -11.37
N LYS A 183 4.90 12.73 -10.79
CA LYS A 183 3.72 13.33 -11.45
C LYS A 183 4.05 14.04 -12.77
N ALA A 184 5.24 14.63 -12.87
CA ALA A 184 5.69 15.27 -14.10
C ALA A 184 6.17 14.27 -15.16
N ALA A 185 6.58 13.08 -14.75
CA ALA A 185 7.24 12.09 -15.62
C ALA A 185 6.35 10.91 -16.06
N LEU A 186 5.29 10.62 -15.31
CA LEU A 186 4.40 9.46 -15.53
C LEU A 186 3.02 9.91 -16.03
N SER A 187 2.37 9.03 -16.78
CA SER A 187 0.96 9.18 -17.20
C SER A 187 -0.01 8.48 -16.24
N VAL A 188 0.47 7.55 -15.44
CA VAL A 188 -0.30 6.80 -14.44
C VAL A 188 -0.43 7.56 -13.12
N GLN A 189 -1.25 7.05 -12.22
CA GLN A 189 -1.41 7.65 -10.89
C GLN A 189 -0.12 7.56 -10.06
N VAL A 190 0.04 8.49 -9.12
CA VAL A 190 1.13 8.48 -8.15
C VAL A 190 0.56 8.39 -6.74
N GLY A 191 1.12 7.50 -5.93
CA GLY A 191 0.74 7.30 -4.54
C GLY A 191 1.88 7.61 -3.57
N PHE A 192 1.51 7.74 -2.28
CA PHE A 192 2.46 7.94 -1.21
C PHE A 192 2.11 7.11 0.02
N HIS A 193 3.10 6.40 0.56
CA HIS A 193 3.02 5.61 1.79
C HIS A 193 4.07 6.10 2.79
N ALA A 194 3.64 6.49 3.98
CA ALA A 194 4.50 7.12 4.98
C ALA A 194 4.58 6.30 6.27
N HIS A 195 5.82 5.88 6.63
CA HIS A 195 6.12 5.48 8.00
C HIS A 195 6.33 6.69 8.90
N ASN A 196 6.22 6.50 10.22
CA ASN A 196 6.09 7.58 11.20
C ASN A 196 7.31 7.70 12.15
N ASN A 197 8.49 7.28 11.72
CA ASN A 197 9.66 7.26 12.60
C ASN A 197 10.06 8.65 13.14
N LEU A 198 9.98 9.69 12.31
CA LEU A 198 10.19 11.08 12.74
C LEU A 198 8.91 11.76 13.27
N GLY A 199 7.80 11.05 13.39
CA GLY A 199 6.51 11.64 13.78
C GLY A 199 5.86 12.50 12.68
N LEU A 200 6.33 12.40 11.43
CA LEU A 200 5.91 13.24 10.31
C LEU A 200 5.01 12.53 9.29
N GLY A 201 4.57 11.29 9.55
CA GLY A 201 3.82 10.49 8.59
C GLY A 201 2.61 11.22 8.00
N VAL A 202 1.76 11.84 8.84
CA VAL A 202 0.61 12.62 8.37
C VAL A 202 1.05 13.89 7.63
N ALA A 203 2.07 14.60 8.12
CA ALA A 203 2.57 15.81 7.48
C ALA A 203 3.19 15.52 6.10
N ASN A 204 3.95 14.43 5.99
CA ASN A 204 4.53 13.99 4.72
C ASN A 204 3.45 13.58 3.72
N THR A 205 2.40 12.88 4.18
CA THR A 205 1.26 12.51 3.34
C THR A 205 0.52 13.76 2.83
N LEU A 206 0.33 14.77 3.69
CA LEU A 206 -0.27 16.03 3.28
C LEU A 206 0.59 16.76 2.24
N ALA A 207 1.90 16.85 2.44
CA ALA A 207 2.82 17.44 1.48
C ALA A 207 2.84 16.69 0.13
N ALA A 208 2.70 15.37 0.17
CA ALA A 208 2.55 14.54 -1.02
C ALA A 208 1.24 14.85 -1.78
N LEU A 209 0.12 15.03 -1.07
CA LEU A 209 -1.16 15.44 -1.66
C LEU A 209 -1.08 16.83 -2.31
N GLU A 210 -0.47 17.80 -1.64
CA GLU A 210 -0.24 19.14 -2.19
C GLU A 210 0.66 19.11 -3.44
N ALA A 211 1.55 18.12 -3.51
CA ALA A 211 2.40 17.86 -4.67
C ALA A 211 1.69 17.09 -5.80
N GLY A 212 0.44 16.65 -5.60
CA GLY A 212 -0.40 16.02 -6.61
C GLY A 212 -0.53 14.49 -6.49
N ALA A 213 -0.24 13.88 -5.34
CA ALA A 213 -0.51 12.46 -5.13
C ALA A 213 -2.00 12.14 -5.34
N ASP A 214 -2.29 11.06 -6.07
CA ASP A 214 -3.65 10.60 -6.36
C ASP A 214 -4.14 9.58 -5.32
N GLN A 215 -3.21 8.88 -4.68
CA GLN A 215 -3.48 7.84 -3.69
C GLN A 215 -2.60 8.02 -2.46
N ILE A 216 -3.14 7.67 -1.30
CA ILE A 216 -2.42 7.71 -0.01
C ILE A 216 -2.76 6.50 0.83
N ASP A 217 -1.87 6.17 1.76
CA ASP A 217 -2.06 5.08 2.71
C ASP A 217 -2.18 5.58 4.14
N GLY A 218 -2.96 4.84 4.92
CA GLY A 218 -3.04 4.99 6.36
C GLY A 218 -3.19 3.65 7.07
N CYS A 219 -2.93 3.64 8.37
CA CYS A 219 -3.26 2.52 9.25
C CYS A 219 -4.05 3.03 10.46
N LEU A 220 -5.06 2.28 10.90
CA LEU A 220 -5.79 2.60 12.12
C LEU A 220 -4.81 2.71 13.30
N ARG A 221 -4.94 3.79 14.06
CA ARG A 221 -4.09 4.10 15.23
C ARG A 221 -2.60 4.22 14.89
N GLY A 222 -2.26 4.41 13.63
CA GLY A 222 -0.88 4.45 13.17
C GLY A 222 -0.14 3.12 13.28
N LEU A 223 -0.86 1.99 13.35
CA LEU A 223 -0.24 0.65 13.33
C LEU A 223 0.59 0.47 12.07
N GLY A 224 1.74 -0.19 12.19
CA GLY A 224 2.62 -0.45 11.06
C GLY A 224 3.98 -0.96 11.50
N ALA A 225 4.80 -1.38 10.55
CA ALA A 225 6.16 -1.81 10.83
C ALA A 225 6.99 -0.67 11.46
N GLY A 226 7.97 -1.02 12.28
CA GLY A 226 8.85 -0.06 12.96
C GLY A 226 8.07 0.88 13.90
N ALA A 227 8.16 2.18 13.67
CA ALA A 227 7.48 3.21 14.47
C ALA A 227 6.01 3.46 14.05
N GLY A 228 5.46 2.63 13.16
CA GLY A 228 4.11 2.78 12.65
C GLY A 228 4.01 3.65 11.41
N ASN A 229 2.78 3.93 10.99
CA ASN A 229 2.44 4.64 9.75
C ASN A 229 1.64 5.92 10.04
N ALA A 230 1.33 6.68 8.99
CA ALA A 230 0.32 7.74 9.08
C ALA A 230 -1.01 7.15 9.56
N ALA A 231 -1.64 7.74 10.58
CA ALA A 231 -2.87 7.22 11.15
C ALA A 231 -4.08 7.54 10.25
N THR A 232 -4.85 6.51 9.87
CA THR A 232 -6.02 6.62 8.98
C THR A 232 -7.02 7.65 9.51
N GLU A 233 -7.34 7.62 10.80
CA GLU A 233 -8.29 8.56 11.42
C GLU A 233 -7.80 10.01 11.41
N LEU A 234 -6.48 10.22 11.50
CA LEU A 234 -5.91 11.57 11.41
C LEU A 234 -5.90 12.07 9.96
N LEU A 235 -5.58 11.19 9.00
CA LEU A 235 -5.68 11.52 7.57
C LEU A 235 -7.12 11.87 7.21
N ALA A 236 -8.11 11.07 7.63
CA ALA A 236 -9.52 11.35 7.40
C ALA A 236 -9.94 12.72 7.97
N ALA A 237 -9.54 13.04 9.20
CA ALA A 237 -9.83 14.32 9.82
C ALA A 237 -9.15 15.51 9.08
N VAL A 238 -7.93 15.33 8.59
CA VAL A 238 -7.24 16.37 7.80
C VAL A 238 -7.90 16.55 6.44
N LEU A 239 -8.27 15.46 5.76
CA LEU A 239 -8.97 15.52 4.47
C LEU A 239 -10.32 16.21 4.59
N ASP A 240 -11.09 15.91 5.64
CA ASP A 240 -12.37 16.57 5.92
C ASP A 240 -12.17 18.09 6.09
N ARG A 241 -11.19 18.54 6.88
CA ARG A 241 -10.86 19.95 7.04
C ARG A 241 -10.43 20.66 5.75
N LEU A 242 -9.91 19.92 4.79
CA LEU A 242 -9.53 20.40 3.45
C LEU A 242 -10.69 20.35 2.45
N GLY A 243 -11.86 19.86 2.87
CA GLY A 243 -13.01 19.66 1.98
C GLY A 243 -12.83 18.52 0.98
N MET A 244 -11.93 17.58 1.29
CA MET A 244 -11.64 16.38 0.51
C MET A 244 -12.24 15.18 1.25
N ASN A 245 -13.52 14.92 1.12
CA ASN A 245 -14.12 13.72 1.72
C ASN A 245 -13.72 12.50 0.86
N PRO A 246 -12.98 11.52 1.44
CA PRO A 246 -12.62 10.29 0.74
C PRO A 246 -13.82 9.37 0.50
#